data_80b1156311dd1c4ead96ff88b789db7f
#
_entry.id   80b1156311dd1c4ead96ff88b789db7f
#
_cell.length_a   1.000
_cell.length_b   1.000
_cell.length_c   1.000
_cell.angle_alpha   90.00
_cell.angle_beta   90.00
_cell.angle_gamma   90.00
#
_symmetry.space_group_name_H-M   'P 1'
#
loop_
_entity.id
_entity.type
_entity.pdbx_description
1 polymer ?
#
loop_
_entity_poly.entity_id
_entity_poly.type
_entity_poly.pdbx_seq_one_letter_code
_entity_poly.pdbx_strand_id
1 'polypeptide(L)'
;MTFLPRVGVVGAGQLARMMAEETDAAGVSLVLLASSRDDCAVPLVDDVHLGQATSLDALRELAAHCDVITFDHELVSLPALQALEAEGVTVRPSSFTLAHSVNKAVARDAFASWGLPVPRFLVLDAENPSAVDEFLDLVGDTPVVKAATGGYDGRGVLFPDSRDETHQMVRDLLTNGTVVLEERVTLLAEVAQMVVRGVTGDLVTYPLVTTIQADGMCNEVQFPCALDEAIHAQAEHLTTAIAQAIDLVGVMAVEYFVTPEGLAINEIALRPHNSGHWTIEGCATSQFVNHLLAVTGQGRGPTTPLADAVVMVNVVGADAPGSAAAAEEIDGAAVHDYGKSWRPGRKLGHVTVLGDDVASAKVTAWESARAYGTSTKETL
;
A
#
# COMPACT_ATOMS: atom_id res chain seq x y z
N MET A 1 -10.23 4.46 -35.21
CA MET A 1 -9.48 3.75 -34.16
C MET A 1 -9.52 4.65 -32.93
N THR A 2 -10.16 4.24 -31.89
CA THR A 2 -10.11 4.95 -30.59
C THR A 2 -8.73 4.68 -30.02
N PHE A 3 -7.91 5.71 -29.85
CA PHE A 3 -6.62 5.55 -29.18
C PHE A 3 -6.90 5.27 -27.69
N LEU A 4 -6.31 4.19 -27.15
CA LEU A 4 -6.37 3.89 -25.74
C LEU A 4 -5.51 4.89 -24.95
N PRO A 5 -5.94 5.39 -23.79
CA PRO A 5 -5.10 6.18 -22.93
C PRO A 5 -3.82 5.42 -22.57
N ARG A 6 -2.68 6.11 -22.61
CA ARG A 6 -1.37 5.56 -22.26
C ARG A 6 -1.00 5.97 -20.84
N VAL A 7 -0.83 5.00 -19.96
CA VAL A 7 -0.49 5.22 -18.56
C VAL A 7 0.99 4.90 -18.34
N GLY A 8 1.78 5.92 -17.99
CA GLY A 8 3.16 5.76 -17.58
C GLY A 8 3.23 5.31 -16.11
N VAL A 9 3.80 4.15 -15.84
CA VAL A 9 3.97 3.64 -14.47
C VAL A 9 5.42 3.80 -14.04
N VAL A 10 5.64 4.55 -12.96
CA VAL A 10 6.96 4.69 -12.33
C VAL A 10 7.21 3.50 -11.41
N GLY A 11 8.12 2.63 -11.85
CA GLY A 11 8.37 1.31 -11.28
C GLY A 11 7.85 0.19 -12.18
N ALA A 12 8.37 -1.02 -11.98
CA ALA A 12 8.00 -2.21 -12.74
C ALA A 12 7.95 -3.47 -11.84
N GLY A 13 7.53 -3.29 -10.59
CA GLY A 13 7.36 -4.35 -9.61
C GLY A 13 6.03 -5.09 -9.75
N GLN A 14 5.62 -5.78 -8.68
CA GLN A 14 4.41 -6.60 -8.71
C GLN A 14 3.11 -5.81 -8.92
N LEU A 15 3.04 -4.54 -8.44
CA LEU A 15 1.83 -3.75 -8.64
C LEU A 15 1.71 -3.30 -10.10
N ALA A 16 2.81 -2.89 -10.73
CA ALA A 16 2.85 -2.61 -12.16
C ALA A 16 2.53 -3.85 -12.99
N ARG A 17 2.99 -5.05 -12.57
CA ARG A 17 2.63 -6.32 -13.20
C ARG A 17 1.12 -6.56 -13.15
N MET A 18 0.50 -6.47 -11.98
CA MET A 18 -0.95 -6.64 -11.83
C MET A 18 -1.76 -5.54 -12.54
N MET A 19 -1.24 -4.29 -12.63
CA MET A 19 -1.83 -3.28 -13.51
C MET A 19 -1.75 -3.69 -14.98
N ALA A 20 -0.64 -4.29 -15.43
CA ALA A 20 -0.48 -4.75 -16.81
C ALA A 20 -1.43 -5.91 -17.15
N GLU A 21 -1.70 -6.80 -16.20
CA GLU A 21 -2.65 -7.90 -16.35
C GLU A 21 -4.11 -7.41 -16.48
N GLU A 22 -4.42 -6.18 -16.04
CA GLU A 22 -5.76 -5.59 -16.03
C GLU A 22 -5.99 -4.49 -17.11
N THR A 23 -5.03 -4.31 -18.02
CA THR A 23 -5.09 -3.24 -19.05
C THR A 23 -6.29 -3.38 -19.98
N ASP A 24 -6.65 -4.58 -20.38
CA ASP A 24 -7.79 -4.84 -21.26
C ASP A 24 -9.11 -4.47 -20.57
N ALA A 25 -9.26 -4.83 -19.30
CA ALA A 25 -10.45 -4.51 -18.52
C ALA A 25 -10.59 -2.98 -18.28
N ALA A 26 -9.47 -2.27 -18.13
CA ALA A 26 -9.45 -0.82 -17.95
C ALA A 26 -9.48 -0.06 -19.28
N GLY A 27 -9.28 -0.72 -20.43
CA GLY A 27 -9.22 -0.06 -21.73
C GLY A 27 -8.06 0.95 -21.85
N VAL A 28 -6.86 0.57 -21.40
CA VAL A 28 -5.65 1.38 -21.40
C VAL A 28 -4.45 0.62 -21.95
N SER A 29 -3.35 1.31 -22.20
CA SER A 29 -2.03 0.70 -22.43
C SER A 29 -1.02 1.26 -21.44
N LEU A 30 -0.02 0.44 -21.06
CA LEU A 30 1.03 0.86 -20.13
C LEU A 30 2.33 1.21 -20.84
N VAL A 31 3.07 2.13 -20.22
CA VAL A 31 4.47 2.44 -20.48
C VAL A 31 5.20 2.35 -19.13
N LEU A 32 6.29 1.60 -19.03
CA LEU A 32 7.00 1.41 -17.76
C LEU A 32 8.28 2.22 -17.69
N LEU A 33 8.54 2.82 -16.52
CA LEU A 33 9.88 3.24 -16.11
C LEU A 33 10.44 2.18 -15.16
N ALA A 34 11.22 1.25 -15.69
CA ALA A 34 11.80 0.15 -14.95
C ALA A 34 13.22 0.47 -14.45
N SER A 35 13.60 -0.05 -13.29
CA SER A 35 14.97 0.04 -12.78
C SER A 35 15.90 -1.00 -13.44
N SER A 36 15.33 -2.11 -13.88
CA SER A 36 16.02 -3.24 -14.53
C SER A 36 15.11 -3.91 -15.57
N ARG A 37 15.72 -4.54 -16.57
CA ARG A 37 14.99 -5.43 -17.49
C ARG A 37 14.50 -6.72 -16.83
N ASP A 38 15.01 -7.04 -15.63
CA ASP A 38 14.60 -8.20 -14.84
C ASP A 38 13.43 -7.87 -13.88
N ASP A 39 12.90 -6.65 -13.91
CA ASP A 39 11.73 -6.28 -13.11
C ASP A 39 10.50 -7.04 -13.60
N CYS A 40 9.66 -7.50 -12.67
CA CYS A 40 8.65 -8.54 -12.94
C CYS A 40 7.48 -8.11 -13.83
N ALA A 41 7.25 -6.81 -14.03
CA ALA A 41 6.25 -6.30 -14.96
C ALA A 41 6.78 -6.18 -16.41
N VAL A 42 8.11 -6.10 -16.59
CA VAL A 42 8.74 -5.89 -17.91
C VAL A 42 8.30 -6.90 -18.98
N PRO A 43 8.17 -8.21 -18.69
CA PRO A 43 7.73 -9.19 -19.69
C PRO A 43 6.30 -8.99 -20.22
N LEU A 44 5.48 -8.17 -19.55
CA LEU A 44 4.05 -7.98 -19.89
C LEU A 44 3.77 -6.68 -20.64
N VAL A 45 4.78 -5.81 -20.81
CA VAL A 45 4.59 -4.49 -21.39
C VAL A 45 5.62 -4.26 -22.51
N ASP A 46 5.15 -3.88 -23.68
CA ASP A 46 6.03 -3.68 -24.87
C ASP A 46 6.87 -2.40 -24.76
N ASP A 47 6.33 -1.33 -24.14
CA ASP A 47 6.99 -0.03 -24.06
C ASP A 47 7.63 0.17 -22.68
N VAL A 48 8.95 -0.05 -22.62
CA VAL A 48 9.73 -0.06 -21.36
C VAL A 48 10.96 0.83 -21.49
N HIS A 49 11.01 1.86 -20.65
CA HIS A 49 12.14 2.76 -20.46
C HIS A 49 12.93 2.36 -19.23
N LEU A 50 14.26 2.43 -19.30
CA LEU A 50 15.13 2.12 -18.16
C LEU A 50 15.60 3.42 -17.50
N GLY A 51 15.39 3.54 -16.19
CA GLY A 51 15.82 4.71 -15.42
C GLY A 51 15.47 4.63 -13.95
N GLN A 52 15.94 5.61 -13.21
CA GLN A 52 15.66 5.71 -11.78
C GLN A 52 14.39 6.53 -11.55
N ALA A 53 13.50 6.07 -10.68
CA ALA A 53 12.27 6.78 -10.29
C ALA A 53 12.51 8.18 -9.69
N THR A 54 13.73 8.46 -9.24
CA THR A 54 14.14 9.76 -8.69
C THR A 54 14.79 10.69 -9.73
N SER A 55 15.05 10.21 -10.95
CA SER A 55 15.69 10.98 -12.02
C SER A 55 14.67 11.78 -12.80
N LEU A 56 14.78 13.12 -12.78
CA LEU A 56 13.90 14.00 -13.55
C LEU A 56 13.98 13.73 -15.06
N ASP A 57 15.17 13.44 -15.60
CA ASP A 57 15.35 13.16 -17.02
C ASP A 57 14.68 11.85 -17.43
N ALA A 58 14.77 10.79 -16.58
CA ALA A 58 14.08 9.53 -16.83
C ALA A 58 12.55 9.71 -16.76
N LEU A 59 12.07 10.54 -15.83
CA LEU A 59 10.64 10.84 -15.70
C LEU A 59 10.12 11.67 -16.89
N ARG A 60 10.92 12.60 -17.43
CA ARG A 60 10.58 13.33 -18.67
C ARG A 60 10.50 12.41 -19.88
N GLU A 61 11.44 11.46 -19.97
CA GLU A 61 11.41 10.44 -21.04
C GLU A 61 10.13 9.62 -20.96
N LEU A 62 9.75 9.12 -19.78
CA LEU A 62 8.48 8.44 -19.57
C LEU A 62 7.29 9.32 -19.98
N ALA A 63 7.27 10.59 -19.54
CA ALA A 63 6.19 11.55 -19.82
C ALA A 63 5.98 11.81 -21.33
N ALA A 64 7.05 11.73 -22.13
CA ALA A 64 6.95 11.90 -23.59
C ALA A 64 6.20 10.74 -24.29
N HIS A 65 5.99 9.61 -23.59
CA HIS A 65 5.39 8.40 -24.13
C HIS A 65 4.03 8.05 -23.53
N CYS A 66 3.49 8.86 -22.61
CA CYS A 66 2.21 8.57 -21.94
C CYS A 66 1.34 9.83 -21.77
N ASP A 67 0.06 9.64 -21.48
CA ASP A 67 -0.91 10.71 -21.24
C ASP A 67 -0.98 11.11 -19.76
N VAL A 68 -0.65 10.16 -18.86
CA VAL A 68 -0.66 10.33 -17.41
C VAL A 68 0.40 9.46 -16.77
N ILE A 69 1.06 9.96 -15.73
CA ILE A 69 2.02 9.21 -14.91
C ILE A 69 1.35 8.75 -13.62
N THR A 70 1.56 7.47 -13.25
CA THR A 70 1.20 6.88 -11.95
C THR A 70 2.35 6.04 -11.40
N PHE A 71 2.15 5.31 -10.30
CA PHE A 71 3.23 4.74 -9.50
C PHE A 71 2.98 3.29 -9.09
N ASP A 72 4.05 2.51 -9.12
CA ASP A 72 4.15 1.16 -8.53
C ASP A 72 4.63 1.22 -7.06
N HIS A 73 5.34 2.28 -6.68
CA HIS A 73 5.88 2.50 -5.35
C HIS A 73 6.04 3.99 -5.04
N GLU A 74 6.22 4.33 -3.76
CA GLU A 74 6.41 5.71 -3.28
C GLU A 74 7.88 6.16 -3.21
N LEU A 75 8.84 5.38 -3.72
CA LEU A 75 10.28 5.74 -3.74
C LEU A 75 10.60 6.70 -4.89
N VAL A 76 10.00 7.88 -4.86
CA VAL A 76 10.06 8.90 -5.90
C VAL A 76 10.62 10.22 -5.36
N SER A 77 11.06 11.09 -6.26
CA SER A 77 11.52 12.44 -5.93
C SER A 77 10.36 13.44 -6.07
N LEU A 78 9.81 13.91 -4.95
CA LEU A 78 8.76 14.94 -4.98
C LEU A 78 9.20 16.21 -5.75
N PRO A 79 10.44 16.74 -5.58
CA PRO A 79 10.89 17.87 -6.40
C PRO A 79 10.90 17.58 -7.91
N ALA A 80 11.26 16.35 -8.32
CA ALA A 80 11.23 15.97 -9.73
C ALA A 80 9.79 15.90 -10.28
N LEU A 81 8.84 15.39 -9.48
CA LEU A 81 7.42 15.36 -9.86
C LEU A 81 6.84 16.77 -9.95
N GLN A 82 7.17 17.67 -9.02
CA GLN A 82 6.76 19.08 -9.05
C GLN A 82 7.27 19.79 -10.31
N ALA A 83 8.52 19.49 -10.72
CA ALA A 83 9.06 20.02 -11.96
C ALA A 83 8.30 19.54 -13.20
N LEU A 84 7.93 18.25 -13.26
CA LEU A 84 7.10 17.70 -14.34
C LEU A 84 5.70 18.35 -14.38
N GLU A 85 5.06 18.49 -13.24
CA GLU A 85 3.75 19.14 -13.13
C GLU A 85 3.81 20.60 -13.61
N ALA A 86 4.89 21.32 -13.26
CA ALA A 86 5.15 22.68 -13.74
C ALA A 86 5.40 22.74 -15.27
N GLU A 87 5.88 21.67 -15.87
CA GLU A 87 6.03 21.50 -17.32
C GLU A 87 4.72 21.10 -18.02
N GLY A 88 3.63 20.89 -17.26
CA GLY A 88 2.31 20.54 -17.77
C GLY A 88 2.06 19.04 -17.90
N VAL A 89 2.94 18.18 -17.36
CA VAL A 89 2.74 16.72 -17.32
C VAL A 89 1.65 16.36 -16.32
N THR A 90 0.74 15.50 -16.71
CA THR A 90 -0.30 14.97 -15.81
C THR A 90 0.29 13.88 -14.92
N VAL A 91 0.32 14.12 -13.61
CA VAL A 91 0.79 13.17 -12.58
C VAL A 91 -0.37 12.85 -11.63
N ARG A 92 -0.72 11.56 -11.45
CA ARG A 92 -1.83 11.11 -10.62
C ARG A 92 -1.49 9.84 -9.86
N PRO A 93 -1.49 9.87 -8.51
CA PRO A 93 -1.70 11.03 -7.64
C PRO A 93 -0.66 12.14 -7.85
N SER A 94 -1.04 13.41 -7.56
CA SER A 94 -0.15 14.55 -7.70
C SER A 94 1.01 14.52 -6.71
N SER A 95 2.06 15.32 -6.95
CA SER A 95 3.18 15.47 -6.00
C SER A 95 2.71 15.98 -4.63
N PHE A 96 1.69 16.85 -4.60
CA PHE A 96 1.04 17.30 -3.36
C PHE A 96 0.40 16.13 -2.61
N THR A 97 -0.39 15.31 -3.32
CA THR A 97 -1.05 14.13 -2.75
C THR A 97 0.00 13.15 -2.22
N LEU A 98 1.00 12.81 -3.05
CA LEU A 98 2.06 11.84 -2.72
C LEU A 98 2.91 12.23 -1.51
N ALA A 99 3.05 13.53 -1.21
CA ALA A 99 3.79 13.98 -0.03
C ALA A 99 3.29 13.34 1.27
N HIS A 100 1.98 13.00 1.33
CA HIS A 100 1.35 12.40 2.50
C HIS A 100 1.61 10.88 2.68
N SER A 101 2.15 10.19 1.68
CA SER A 101 2.62 8.79 1.84
C SER A 101 4.14 8.70 1.85
N VAL A 102 4.82 9.55 1.09
CA VAL A 102 6.29 9.56 1.00
C VAL A 102 6.95 10.01 2.30
N ASN A 103 6.28 10.89 3.07
CA ASN A 103 6.83 11.50 4.27
C ASN A 103 5.87 11.36 5.46
N LYS A 104 6.22 10.50 6.43
CA LYS A 104 5.40 10.23 7.62
C LYS A 104 5.21 11.47 8.50
N ALA A 105 6.19 12.37 8.59
CA ALA A 105 6.04 13.60 9.35
C ALA A 105 4.97 14.52 8.73
N VAL A 106 5.01 14.69 7.39
CA VAL A 106 3.98 15.45 6.66
C VAL A 106 2.60 14.84 6.85
N ALA A 107 2.49 13.50 6.77
CA ALA A 107 1.23 12.79 6.99
C ALA A 107 0.68 13.03 8.41
N ARG A 108 1.52 12.87 9.44
CA ARG A 108 1.11 13.03 10.84
C ARG A 108 0.66 14.46 11.15
N ASP A 109 1.43 15.47 10.73
CA ASP A 109 1.08 16.88 10.92
C ASP A 109 -0.24 17.22 10.21
N ALA A 110 -0.42 16.75 8.96
CA ALA A 110 -1.63 16.96 8.19
C ALA A 110 -2.84 16.32 8.88
N PHE A 111 -2.77 15.03 9.21
CA PHE A 111 -3.89 14.30 9.83
C PHE A 111 -4.28 14.91 11.19
N ALA A 112 -3.30 15.26 12.02
CA ALA A 112 -3.55 15.93 13.30
C ALA A 112 -4.18 17.32 13.10
N SER A 113 -3.73 18.09 12.12
CA SER A 113 -4.29 19.42 11.81
C SER A 113 -5.74 19.35 11.31
N TRP A 114 -6.12 18.24 10.68
CA TRP A 114 -7.50 17.97 10.25
C TRP A 114 -8.36 17.34 11.35
N GLY A 115 -7.80 17.12 12.55
CA GLY A 115 -8.51 16.49 13.67
C GLY A 115 -8.78 15.01 13.48
N LEU A 116 -8.02 14.33 12.60
CA LEU A 116 -8.13 12.90 12.37
C LEU A 116 -7.38 12.12 13.47
N PRO A 117 -7.88 10.93 13.88
CA PRO A 117 -7.26 10.15 14.93
C PRO A 117 -5.94 9.52 14.46
N VAL A 118 -4.85 9.95 15.07
CA VAL A 118 -3.51 9.38 14.90
C VAL A 118 -2.94 9.03 16.27
N PRO A 119 -2.02 8.06 16.40
CA PRO A 119 -1.23 7.91 17.62
C PRO A 119 -0.59 9.25 18.02
N ARG A 120 -0.41 9.53 19.29
CA ARG A 120 0.39 10.69 19.72
C ARG A 120 1.77 10.60 19.08
N PHE A 121 2.30 11.72 18.62
CA PHE A 121 3.57 11.71 17.91
C PHE A 121 4.41 12.96 18.21
N LEU A 122 5.72 12.83 17.97
CA LEU A 122 6.70 13.90 18.01
C LEU A 122 7.56 13.82 16.74
N VAL A 123 7.68 14.94 16.02
CA VAL A 123 8.56 15.07 14.85
C VAL A 123 9.84 15.77 15.27
N LEU A 124 10.98 15.23 14.85
CA LEU A 124 12.30 15.75 15.15
C LEU A 124 13.13 15.89 13.87
N ASP A 125 13.60 17.10 13.58
CA ASP A 125 14.53 17.40 12.48
C ASP A 125 15.99 17.52 12.97
N ALA A 126 16.18 17.65 14.30
CA ALA A 126 17.46 17.73 14.96
C ALA A 126 17.38 17.13 16.37
N GLU A 127 18.52 16.82 16.98
CA GLU A 127 18.57 16.33 18.34
C GLU A 127 17.92 17.32 19.31
N ASN A 128 16.94 16.85 20.06
CA ASN A 128 16.28 17.57 21.13
C ASN A 128 15.94 16.60 22.28
N PRO A 129 16.92 16.24 23.13
CA PRO A 129 16.71 15.26 24.21
C PRO A 129 15.57 15.67 25.16
N SER A 130 15.42 16.96 25.46
CA SER A 130 14.34 17.43 26.35
C SER A 130 12.95 17.16 25.76
N ALA A 131 12.75 17.43 24.47
CA ALA A 131 11.48 17.14 23.82
C ALA A 131 11.21 15.63 23.75
N VAL A 132 12.25 14.81 23.55
CA VAL A 132 12.12 13.34 23.62
C VAL A 132 11.71 12.93 25.03
N ASP A 133 12.38 13.43 26.08
CA ASP A 133 12.03 13.10 27.47
C ASP A 133 10.60 13.52 27.83
N GLU A 134 10.18 14.72 27.45
CA GLU A 134 8.81 15.20 27.66
C GLU A 134 7.77 14.29 26.93
N PHE A 135 8.10 13.85 25.73
CA PHE A 135 7.23 12.93 24.99
C PHE A 135 7.17 11.54 25.66
N LEU A 136 8.32 11.00 26.10
CA LEU A 136 8.38 9.72 26.79
C LEU A 136 7.65 9.76 28.16
N ASP A 137 7.70 10.88 28.88
CA ASP A 137 6.93 11.06 30.12
C ASP A 137 5.41 11.00 29.87
N LEU A 138 4.98 11.34 28.64
CA LEU A 138 3.56 11.32 28.26
C LEU A 138 3.10 9.95 27.77
N VAL A 139 3.94 9.21 26.99
CA VAL A 139 3.53 8.00 26.26
C VAL A 139 4.20 6.72 26.77
N GLY A 140 5.19 6.82 27.64
CA GLY A 140 6.02 5.72 28.14
C GLY A 140 7.38 5.60 27.42
N ASP A 141 8.28 4.84 28.03
CA ASP A 141 9.70 4.78 27.66
C ASP A 141 9.98 4.02 26.35
N THR A 142 8.98 3.32 25.81
CA THR A 142 9.11 2.41 24.66
C THR A 142 8.17 2.80 23.50
N PRO A 143 8.33 3.98 22.90
CA PRO A 143 7.55 4.42 21.74
C PRO A 143 7.90 3.61 20.50
N VAL A 144 7.24 3.90 19.39
CA VAL A 144 7.69 3.46 18.06
C VAL A 144 8.54 4.59 17.44
N VAL A 145 9.75 4.26 16.98
CA VAL A 145 10.65 5.23 16.34
C VAL A 145 10.71 4.96 14.84
N LYS A 146 10.33 5.96 14.04
CA LYS A 146 10.20 5.81 12.58
C LYS A 146 11.09 6.83 11.84
N ALA A 147 11.76 6.39 10.79
CA ALA A 147 12.29 7.32 9.79
C ALA A 147 11.12 7.96 9.05
N ALA A 148 11.13 9.29 8.88
CA ALA A 148 10.04 9.99 8.19
C ALA A 148 9.92 9.61 6.72
N THR A 149 11.03 9.25 6.06
CA THR A 149 11.08 8.90 4.62
C THR A 149 11.84 7.59 4.38
N GLY A 150 11.60 6.94 3.25
CA GLY A 150 12.38 5.78 2.78
C GLY A 150 12.05 4.44 3.43
N GLY A 151 11.08 4.38 4.36
CA GLY A 151 10.61 3.12 4.96
C GLY A 151 9.52 2.45 4.12
N TYR A 152 9.57 1.11 4.04
CA TYR A 152 8.54 0.26 3.43
C TYR A 152 8.58 -1.14 4.06
N ASP A 153 7.46 -1.87 4.09
CA ASP A 153 7.36 -3.22 4.65
C ASP A 153 8.04 -3.33 6.03
N GLY A 154 7.75 -2.43 6.97
CA GLY A 154 8.32 -2.40 8.32
C GLY A 154 9.77 -1.90 8.42
N ARG A 155 10.47 -1.64 7.31
CA ARG A 155 11.82 -1.08 7.32
C ARG A 155 11.79 0.38 7.76
N GLY A 156 12.73 0.75 8.63
CA GLY A 156 12.78 2.10 9.20
C GLY A 156 11.77 2.34 10.32
N VAL A 157 11.15 1.26 10.86
CA VAL A 157 10.33 1.25 12.07
C VAL A 157 11.07 0.47 13.15
N LEU A 158 11.35 1.09 14.27
CA LEU A 158 12.15 0.54 15.37
C LEU A 158 11.32 0.53 16.65
N PHE A 159 11.55 -0.49 17.48
CA PHE A 159 10.85 -0.72 18.74
C PHE A 159 11.88 -0.79 19.86
N PRO A 160 12.20 0.35 20.51
CA PRO A 160 13.13 0.36 21.63
C PRO A 160 12.53 -0.35 22.85
N ASP A 161 13.41 -0.95 23.67
CA ASP A 161 13.04 -1.62 24.92
C ASP A 161 13.28 -0.73 26.16
N SER A 162 13.83 0.49 25.98
CA SER A 162 14.13 1.42 27.06
C SER A 162 14.23 2.86 26.56
N ARG A 163 14.16 3.83 27.51
CA ARG A 163 14.38 5.25 27.24
C ARG A 163 15.76 5.53 26.63
N ASP A 164 16.80 4.92 27.16
CA ASP A 164 18.18 5.08 26.65
C ASP A 164 18.30 4.59 25.20
N GLU A 165 17.69 3.45 24.90
CA GLU A 165 17.64 2.91 23.54
C GLU A 165 16.83 3.80 22.61
N THR A 166 15.71 4.35 23.08
CA THR A 166 14.94 5.35 22.31
C THR A 166 15.82 6.53 21.91
N HIS A 167 16.56 7.13 22.85
CA HIS A 167 17.48 8.22 22.56
C HIS A 167 18.55 7.81 21.57
N GLN A 168 19.08 6.60 21.66
CA GLN A 168 20.10 6.10 20.72
C GLN A 168 19.54 5.95 19.31
N MET A 169 18.38 5.28 19.17
CA MET A 169 17.70 5.09 17.88
C MET A 169 17.34 6.42 17.22
N VAL A 170 16.86 7.40 18.01
CA VAL A 170 16.59 8.77 17.51
C VAL A 170 17.86 9.40 16.95
N ARG A 171 18.97 9.39 17.70
CA ARG A 171 20.26 9.94 17.21
C ARG A 171 20.70 9.26 15.91
N ASP A 172 20.64 7.93 15.86
CA ASP A 172 21.08 7.17 14.69
C ASP A 172 20.23 7.50 13.45
N LEU A 173 18.91 7.58 13.59
CA LEU A 173 18.02 7.92 12.47
C LEU A 173 18.13 9.38 12.04
N LEU A 174 18.35 10.33 12.96
CA LEU A 174 18.53 11.76 12.64
C LEU A 174 19.73 12.01 11.74
N THR A 175 20.72 11.11 11.71
CA THR A 175 21.84 11.21 10.75
C THR A 175 21.39 11.11 9.29
N ASN A 176 20.21 10.51 9.05
CA ASN A 176 19.65 10.26 7.72
C ASN A 176 18.41 11.13 7.41
N GLY A 177 17.96 11.98 8.33
CA GLY A 177 16.83 12.88 8.14
C GLY A 177 15.88 12.95 9.32
N THR A 178 14.68 13.43 9.06
CA THR A 178 13.61 13.61 10.04
C THR A 178 13.18 12.29 10.67
N VAL A 179 12.91 12.30 11.97
CA VAL A 179 12.44 11.17 12.78
C VAL A 179 11.06 11.46 13.32
N VAL A 180 10.19 10.46 13.35
CA VAL A 180 8.87 10.51 13.98
C VAL A 180 8.85 9.48 15.11
N LEU A 181 8.60 9.94 16.34
CA LEU A 181 8.26 9.08 17.46
C LEU A 181 6.75 8.98 17.55
N GLU A 182 6.24 7.79 17.80
CA GLU A 182 4.80 7.57 17.98
C GLU A 182 4.52 6.78 19.26
N GLU A 183 3.41 7.10 19.89
CA GLU A 183 2.86 6.32 20.98
C GLU A 183 2.66 4.87 20.53
N ARG A 184 3.09 3.92 21.36
CA ARG A 184 2.78 2.50 21.14
C ARG A 184 1.37 2.21 21.63
N VAL A 185 0.42 2.21 20.70
CA VAL A 185 -1.00 2.02 21.00
C VAL A 185 -1.32 0.60 21.48
N THR A 186 -2.36 0.44 22.30
CA THR A 186 -2.92 -0.87 22.63
C THR A 186 -3.68 -1.38 21.43
N LEU A 187 -3.09 -2.38 20.74
CA LEU A 187 -3.64 -2.95 19.52
C LEU A 187 -4.65 -4.05 19.84
N LEU A 188 -5.88 -3.91 19.34
CA LEU A 188 -6.93 -4.95 19.40
C LEU A 188 -7.01 -5.71 18.07
N ALA A 189 -6.89 -5.03 16.94
CA ALA A 189 -6.85 -5.58 15.59
C ALA A 189 -6.23 -4.57 14.63
N GLU A 190 -5.88 -5.03 13.43
CA GLU A 190 -5.53 -4.17 12.32
C GLU A 190 -6.56 -4.35 11.20
N VAL A 191 -6.94 -3.22 10.57
CA VAL A 191 -7.90 -3.22 9.46
C VAL A 191 -7.41 -2.28 8.37
N ALA A 192 -7.87 -2.52 7.15
CA ALA A 192 -7.58 -1.64 6.03
C ALA A 192 -8.84 -1.31 5.24
N GLN A 193 -8.94 -0.08 4.78
CA GLN A 193 -10.00 0.34 3.87
C GLN A 193 -9.43 1.05 2.68
N MET A 194 -9.94 0.68 1.51
CA MET A 194 -9.54 1.31 0.27
C MET A 194 -10.63 2.25 -0.24
N VAL A 195 -10.20 3.27 -0.97
CA VAL A 195 -11.05 4.21 -1.69
C VAL A 195 -10.47 4.45 -3.08
N VAL A 196 -11.35 4.61 -4.06
CA VAL A 196 -11.00 5.17 -5.36
C VAL A 196 -11.70 6.50 -5.55
N ARG A 197 -10.99 7.51 -6.03
CA ARG A 197 -11.53 8.84 -6.35
C ARG A 197 -11.11 9.23 -7.76
N GLY A 198 -12.12 9.59 -8.59
CA GLY A 198 -11.92 10.04 -9.95
C GLY A 198 -11.52 11.51 -10.05
N VAL A 199 -11.20 11.96 -11.26
CA VAL A 199 -10.81 13.35 -11.57
C VAL A 199 -11.93 14.37 -11.32
N THR A 200 -13.18 13.94 -11.31
CA THR A 200 -14.36 14.78 -11.02
C THR A 200 -14.64 14.91 -9.52
N GLY A 201 -13.86 14.20 -8.68
CA GLY A 201 -14.03 14.19 -7.24
C GLY A 201 -15.05 13.15 -6.73
N ASP A 202 -15.69 12.40 -7.61
CA ASP A 202 -16.52 11.27 -7.25
C ASP A 202 -15.67 10.14 -6.64
N LEU A 203 -16.14 9.52 -5.58
CA LEU A 203 -15.42 8.48 -4.86
C LEU A 203 -16.31 7.31 -4.47
N VAL A 204 -15.70 6.16 -4.24
CA VAL A 204 -16.33 4.99 -3.63
C VAL A 204 -15.29 4.25 -2.79
N THR A 205 -15.71 3.74 -1.64
CA THR A 205 -14.88 2.89 -0.79
C THR A 205 -15.08 1.42 -1.15
N TYR A 206 -14.04 0.62 -0.96
CA TYR A 206 -14.18 -0.83 -0.88
C TYR A 206 -14.62 -1.21 0.55
N PRO A 207 -15.16 -2.41 0.75
CA PRO A 207 -15.44 -2.89 2.11
C PRO A 207 -14.20 -2.85 3.01
N LEU A 208 -14.42 -2.60 4.30
CA LEU A 208 -13.39 -2.74 5.32
C LEU A 208 -12.96 -4.21 5.43
N VAL A 209 -11.67 -4.45 5.52
CA VAL A 209 -11.09 -5.79 5.68
C VAL A 209 -10.23 -5.86 6.94
N THR A 210 -10.19 -7.06 7.53
CA THR A 210 -9.21 -7.36 8.59
C THR A 210 -7.88 -7.70 7.93
N THR A 211 -6.79 -7.15 8.45
CA THR A 211 -5.42 -7.46 8.03
C THR A 211 -4.67 -8.14 9.18
N ILE A 212 -3.99 -9.23 8.87
CA ILE A 212 -3.17 -9.96 9.82
C ILE A 212 -1.71 -9.78 9.42
N GLN A 213 -0.94 -9.16 10.30
CA GLN A 213 0.48 -8.89 10.08
C GLN A 213 1.33 -10.03 10.63
N ALA A 214 2.42 -10.34 9.93
CA ALA A 214 3.48 -11.21 10.43
C ALA A 214 4.83 -10.60 10.04
N ASP A 215 5.75 -10.50 10.99
CA ASP A 215 7.09 -9.93 10.80
C ASP A 215 7.09 -8.54 10.11
N GLY A 216 6.10 -7.69 10.44
CA GLY A 216 5.94 -6.34 9.89
C GLY A 216 5.41 -6.28 8.46
N MET A 217 4.86 -7.38 7.95
CA MET A 217 4.24 -7.44 6.61
C MET A 217 2.81 -7.97 6.70
N CYS A 218 1.91 -7.41 5.89
CA CYS A 218 0.58 -7.98 5.73
C CYS A 218 0.70 -9.41 5.18
N ASN A 219 0.24 -10.36 5.97
CA ASN A 219 0.31 -11.78 5.69
C ASN A 219 -1.00 -12.35 5.15
N GLU A 220 -2.12 -11.89 5.70
CA GLU A 220 -3.45 -12.34 5.36
C GLU A 220 -4.43 -11.17 5.37
N VAL A 221 -5.42 -11.20 4.48
CA VAL A 221 -6.55 -10.27 4.44
C VAL A 221 -7.83 -11.07 4.48
N GLN A 222 -8.80 -10.64 5.30
CA GLN A 222 -10.09 -11.29 5.45
C GLN A 222 -11.25 -10.32 5.19
N PHE A 223 -12.17 -10.73 4.34
CA PHE A 223 -13.49 -10.13 4.14
C PHE A 223 -14.57 -11.18 4.43
N PRO A 224 -15.66 -10.82 5.13
CA PRO A 224 -15.95 -9.54 5.76
C PRO A 224 -15.09 -9.32 7.02
N CYS A 225 -14.87 -8.05 7.35
CA CYS A 225 -14.31 -7.66 8.64
C CYS A 225 -15.36 -7.87 9.73
N ALA A 226 -15.05 -8.69 10.74
CA ALA A 226 -15.98 -9.10 11.79
C ALA A 226 -16.03 -8.11 12.99
N LEU A 227 -15.84 -6.80 12.72
CA LEU A 227 -15.95 -5.75 13.74
C LEU A 227 -17.33 -5.08 13.71
N ASP A 228 -17.59 -4.29 14.76
CA ASP A 228 -18.87 -3.59 14.92
C ASP A 228 -19.10 -2.58 13.78
N GLU A 229 -20.40 -2.36 13.44
CA GLU A 229 -20.84 -1.40 12.42
C GLU A 229 -20.30 0.02 12.66
N ALA A 230 -20.12 0.41 13.93
CA ALA A 230 -19.53 1.70 14.28
C ALA A 230 -18.09 1.85 13.78
N ILE A 231 -17.30 0.78 13.79
CA ILE A 231 -15.92 0.77 13.28
C ILE A 231 -15.93 0.87 11.75
N HIS A 232 -16.85 0.16 11.07
CA HIS A 232 -17.04 0.27 9.62
C HIS A 232 -17.38 1.70 9.19
N ALA A 233 -18.37 2.31 9.86
CA ALA A 233 -18.77 3.69 9.59
C ALA A 233 -17.65 4.70 9.89
N GLN A 234 -16.88 4.49 10.96
CA GLN A 234 -15.72 5.32 11.29
C GLN A 234 -14.64 5.21 10.21
N ALA A 235 -14.30 4.00 9.78
CA ALA A 235 -13.30 3.77 8.73
C ALA A 235 -13.70 4.44 7.41
N GLU A 236 -14.95 4.27 6.97
CA GLU A 236 -15.46 4.91 5.75
C GLU A 236 -15.41 6.43 5.83
N HIS A 237 -15.82 7.00 6.96
CA HIS A 237 -15.77 8.44 7.19
C HIS A 237 -14.33 8.98 7.13
N LEU A 238 -13.38 8.35 7.85
CA LEU A 238 -11.98 8.77 7.90
C LEU A 238 -11.31 8.62 6.53
N THR A 239 -11.49 7.46 5.87
CA THR A 239 -10.92 7.19 4.54
C THR A 239 -11.41 8.21 3.51
N THR A 240 -12.70 8.52 3.52
CA THR A 240 -13.31 9.53 2.63
C THR A 240 -12.76 10.93 2.91
N ALA A 241 -12.68 11.32 4.19
CA ALA A 241 -12.15 12.61 4.60
C ALA A 241 -10.69 12.81 4.17
N ILE A 242 -9.84 11.80 4.35
CA ILE A 242 -8.45 11.83 3.90
C ILE A 242 -8.39 12.00 2.36
N ALA A 243 -9.11 11.16 1.60
CA ALA A 243 -9.09 11.19 0.14
C ALA A 243 -9.50 12.54 -0.43
N GLN A 244 -10.46 13.21 0.21
CA GLN A 244 -10.90 14.57 -0.16
C GLN A 244 -9.85 15.62 0.22
N ALA A 245 -9.29 15.56 1.44
CA ALA A 245 -8.34 16.55 1.93
C ALA A 245 -7.02 16.58 1.15
N ILE A 246 -6.56 15.43 0.66
CA ILE A 246 -5.32 15.32 -0.16
C ILE A 246 -5.57 15.46 -1.66
N ASP A 247 -6.81 15.73 -2.08
CA ASP A 247 -7.21 15.77 -3.50
C ASP A 247 -6.78 14.54 -4.29
N LEU A 248 -7.08 13.35 -3.74
CA LEU A 248 -6.74 12.08 -4.35
C LEU A 248 -7.29 11.96 -5.77
N VAL A 249 -6.47 11.46 -6.70
CA VAL A 249 -6.91 10.88 -7.97
C VAL A 249 -6.24 9.52 -8.14
N GLY A 250 -7.04 8.46 -8.16
CA GLY A 250 -6.57 7.08 -8.15
C GLY A 250 -7.10 6.30 -6.94
N VAL A 251 -6.41 5.24 -6.56
CA VAL A 251 -6.69 4.42 -5.40
C VAL A 251 -5.80 4.82 -4.22
N MET A 252 -6.40 4.83 -3.03
CA MET A 252 -5.70 4.95 -1.75
C MET A 252 -6.13 3.80 -0.84
N ALA A 253 -5.19 3.22 -0.13
CA ALA A 253 -5.44 2.37 1.02
C ALA A 253 -5.11 3.13 2.30
N VAL A 254 -5.95 2.98 3.33
CA VAL A 254 -5.68 3.47 4.68
C VAL A 254 -5.61 2.26 5.60
N GLU A 255 -4.51 2.12 6.31
CA GLU A 255 -4.33 1.13 7.37
C GLU A 255 -4.65 1.75 8.72
N TYR A 256 -5.40 1.04 9.52
CA TYR A 256 -5.86 1.49 10.83
C TYR A 256 -5.47 0.49 11.92
N PHE A 257 -5.06 1.02 13.06
CA PHE A 257 -5.07 0.31 14.33
C PHE A 257 -6.46 0.41 14.96
N VAL A 258 -7.02 -0.72 15.34
CA VAL A 258 -8.20 -0.77 16.19
C VAL A 258 -7.73 -0.73 17.63
N THR A 259 -8.12 0.30 18.36
CA THR A 259 -7.75 0.52 19.76
C THR A 259 -8.99 0.54 20.66
N PRO A 260 -8.86 0.50 21.98
CA PRO A 260 -10.01 0.67 22.89
C PRO A 260 -10.77 1.99 22.69
N GLU A 261 -10.13 3.01 22.13
CA GLU A 261 -10.71 4.34 21.88
C GLU A 261 -11.34 4.47 20.47
N GLY A 262 -11.22 3.42 19.62
CA GLY A 262 -11.66 3.39 18.23
C GLY A 262 -10.51 3.26 17.24
N LEU A 263 -10.67 3.76 16.03
CA LEU A 263 -9.64 3.69 14.99
C LEU A 263 -8.58 4.77 15.18
N ALA A 264 -7.31 4.38 15.00
CA ALA A 264 -6.19 5.30 14.82
C ALA A 264 -5.52 5.02 13.46
N ILE A 265 -5.23 6.07 12.68
CA ILE A 265 -4.59 5.94 11.36
C ILE A 265 -3.14 5.52 11.56
N ASN A 266 -2.76 4.36 10.97
CA ASN A 266 -1.38 3.91 10.91
C ASN A 266 -0.65 4.56 9.74
N GLU A 267 -1.04 4.23 8.51
CA GLU A 267 -0.43 4.81 7.31
C GLU A 267 -1.41 4.81 6.12
N ILE A 268 -1.02 5.53 5.08
CA ILE A 268 -1.73 5.53 3.80
C ILE A 268 -0.77 5.11 2.68
N ALA A 269 -1.32 4.41 1.69
CA ALA A 269 -0.66 4.12 0.43
C ALA A 269 -1.46 4.75 -0.71
N LEU A 270 -0.80 5.49 -1.59
CA LEU A 270 -1.43 6.28 -2.67
C LEU A 270 -1.27 5.59 -4.03
N ARG A 271 -1.48 4.31 -4.05
CA ARG A 271 -1.37 3.38 -5.18
C ARG A 271 -2.15 2.10 -4.85
N PRO A 272 -2.36 1.18 -5.80
CA PRO A 272 -2.81 -0.16 -5.45
C PRO A 272 -1.98 -0.75 -4.31
N HIS A 273 -2.64 -1.38 -3.34
CA HIS A 273 -2.02 -1.80 -2.10
C HIS A 273 -2.23 -3.30 -1.85
N ASN A 274 -1.30 -3.88 -1.09
CA ASN A 274 -1.34 -5.30 -0.75
C ASN A 274 -2.65 -5.73 -0.07
N SER A 275 -3.19 -4.90 0.84
CA SER A 275 -4.47 -5.15 1.49
C SER A 275 -5.68 -5.13 0.54
N GLY A 276 -5.50 -4.71 -0.71
CA GLY A 276 -6.52 -4.67 -1.75
C GLY A 276 -6.39 -5.77 -2.82
N HIS A 277 -5.42 -6.67 -2.74
CA HIS A 277 -5.25 -7.72 -3.76
C HIS A 277 -6.45 -8.67 -3.84
N TRP A 278 -7.12 -8.92 -2.73
CA TRP A 278 -8.36 -9.71 -2.66
C TRP A 278 -9.47 -9.19 -3.60
N THR A 279 -9.40 -7.92 -4.01
CA THR A 279 -10.41 -7.31 -4.89
C THR A 279 -10.36 -7.79 -6.32
N ILE A 280 -9.28 -8.48 -6.74
CA ILE A 280 -9.15 -9.03 -8.10
C ILE A 280 -10.29 -10.03 -8.33
N GLU A 281 -10.45 -11.00 -7.48
CA GLU A 281 -11.53 -11.99 -7.53
C GLU A 281 -12.74 -11.57 -6.71
N GLY A 282 -12.50 -10.88 -5.58
CA GLY A 282 -13.50 -10.62 -4.55
C GLY A 282 -14.43 -9.44 -4.81
N CYS A 283 -14.16 -8.58 -5.79
CA CYS A 283 -14.99 -7.42 -6.09
C CYS A 283 -15.37 -7.32 -7.56
N ALA A 284 -16.48 -6.64 -7.83
CA ALA A 284 -16.95 -6.41 -9.21
C ALA A 284 -15.95 -5.64 -10.08
N THR A 285 -15.11 -4.81 -9.46
CA THR A 285 -13.98 -4.14 -10.12
C THR A 285 -12.77 -4.16 -9.17
N SER A 286 -11.65 -4.66 -9.65
CA SER A 286 -10.41 -4.73 -8.86
C SER A 286 -9.86 -3.33 -8.55
N GLN A 287 -9.01 -3.24 -7.51
CA GLN A 287 -8.29 -2.00 -7.22
C GLN A 287 -7.44 -1.53 -8.41
N PHE A 288 -6.92 -2.45 -9.21
CA PHE A 288 -6.05 -2.14 -10.34
C PHE A 288 -6.83 -1.52 -11.50
N VAL A 289 -7.94 -2.14 -11.89
CA VAL A 289 -8.86 -1.55 -12.89
C VAL A 289 -9.35 -0.19 -12.43
N ASN A 290 -9.82 -0.09 -11.18
CA ASN A 290 -10.31 1.17 -10.65
C ASN A 290 -9.23 2.25 -10.57
N HIS A 291 -7.99 1.89 -10.25
CA HIS A 291 -6.87 2.84 -10.29
C HIS A 291 -6.62 3.37 -11.70
N LEU A 292 -6.54 2.48 -12.69
CA LEU A 292 -6.30 2.84 -14.09
C LEU A 292 -7.44 3.69 -14.67
N LEU A 293 -8.71 3.36 -14.38
CA LEU A 293 -9.86 4.16 -14.77
C LEU A 293 -9.82 5.56 -14.14
N ALA A 294 -9.53 5.65 -12.85
CA ALA A 294 -9.49 6.91 -12.13
C ALA A 294 -8.38 7.84 -12.64
N VAL A 295 -7.14 7.33 -12.79
CA VAL A 295 -6.00 8.16 -13.22
C VAL A 295 -6.12 8.61 -14.66
N THR A 296 -6.82 7.87 -15.52
CA THR A 296 -7.09 8.25 -16.92
C THR A 296 -8.32 9.13 -17.11
N GLY A 297 -9.12 9.31 -16.02
CA GLY A 297 -10.35 10.11 -16.09
C GLY A 297 -11.53 9.38 -16.73
N GLN A 298 -11.47 8.06 -16.86
CA GLN A 298 -12.55 7.22 -17.39
C GLN A 298 -13.63 6.92 -16.33
N GLY A 299 -13.47 7.45 -15.11
CA GLY A 299 -14.40 7.23 -14.00
C GLY A 299 -13.93 6.12 -13.06
N ARG A 300 -14.85 5.31 -12.58
CA ARG A 300 -14.62 4.19 -11.67
C ARG A 300 -15.69 3.12 -11.82
N GLY A 301 -15.35 1.87 -11.53
CA GLY A 301 -16.29 0.74 -11.43
C GLY A 301 -16.84 0.55 -10.02
N PRO A 302 -17.85 -0.32 -9.86
CA PRO A 302 -18.43 -0.68 -8.58
C PRO A 302 -17.45 -1.52 -7.75
N THR A 303 -17.51 -1.34 -6.43
CA THR A 303 -16.65 -2.05 -5.45
C THR A 303 -17.39 -3.17 -4.71
N THR A 304 -18.54 -3.57 -5.23
CA THR A 304 -19.42 -4.58 -4.61
C THR A 304 -18.70 -5.92 -4.49
N PRO A 305 -18.70 -6.57 -3.32
CA PRO A 305 -18.16 -7.92 -3.15
C PRO A 305 -18.91 -8.94 -4.01
N LEU A 306 -18.19 -9.97 -4.48
CA LEU A 306 -18.72 -11.05 -5.33
C LEU A 306 -18.96 -12.36 -4.57
N ALA A 307 -18.55 -12.42 -3.29
CA ALA A 307 -18.76 -13.58 -2.42
C ALA A 307 -19.08 -13.12 -0.99
N ASP A 308 -19.63 -14.01 -0.18
CA ASP A 308 -19.94 -13.75 1.22
C ASP A 308 -18.66 -13.69 2.08
N ALA A 309 -17.61 -14.41 1.67
CA ALA A 309 -16.29 -14.35 2.28
C ALA A 309 -15.16 -14.39 1.24
N VAL A 310 -14.07 -13.71 1.53
CA VAL A 310 -12.84 -13.73 0.75
C VAL A 310 -11.64 -13.75 1.71
N VAL A 311 -10.72 -14.65 1.46
CA VAL A 311 -9.44 -14.67 2.17
C VAL A 311 -8.28 -14.61 1.19
N MET A 312 -7.39 -13.66 1.37
CA MET A 312 -6.15 -13.53 0.61
C MET A 312 -4.95 -13.80 1.52
N VAL A 313 -4.04 -14.66 1.07
CA VAL A 313 -2.79 -14.97 1.77
C VAL A 313 -1.60 -14.60 0.90
N ASN A 314 -0.68 -13.81 1.44
CA ASN A 314 0.57 -13.49 0.75
C ASN A 314 1.54 -14.67 0.80
N VAL A 315 2.21 -14.92 -0.32
CA VAL A 315 3.27 -15.91 -0.41
C VAL A 315 4.63 -15.23 -0.25
N VAL A 316 5.25 -15.47 0.90
CA VAL A 316 6.60 -15.00 1.21
C VAL A 316 7.54 -16.21 1.17
N GLY A 317 8.56 -16.18 0.32
CA GLY A 317 9.43 -17.34 0.07
C GLY A 317 10.04 -17.91 1.35
N ALA A 318 9.91 -19.23 1.53
CA ALA A 318 10.56 -20.01 2.58
C ALA A 318 12.02 -20.36 2.18
N ASP A 319 12.74 -21.06 3.06
CA ASP A 319 14.10 -21.53 2.78
C ASP A 319 14.13 -22.55 1.62
N ALA A 320 13.08 -23.36 1.51
CA ALA A 320 12.91 -24.29 0.39
C ALA A 320 11.88 -23.73 -0.62
N PRO A 321 12.17 -23.80 -1.93
CA PRO A 321 11.24 -23.39 -2.94
C PRO A 321 10.00 -24.28 -2.98
N GLY A 322 8.82 -23.66 -3.16
CA GLY A 322 7.58 -24.32 -3.50
C GLY A 322 7.24 -24.12 -5.00
N SER A 323 5.97 -24.29 -5.35
CA SER A 323 5.52 -24.25 -6.74
C SER A 323 4.17 -23.55 -6.86
N ALA A 324 4.11 -22.48 -7.68
CA ALA A 324 2.84 -21.86 -8.04
C ALA A 324 1.89 -22.88 -8.71
N ALA A 325 2.39 -23.74 -9.58
CA ALA A 325 1.60 -24.78 -10.21
C ALA A 325 1.00 -25.78 -9.20
N ALA A 326 1.71 -26.12 -8.12
CA ALA A 326 1.15 -26.96 -7.07
C ALA A 326 0.06 -26.23 -6.25
N ALA A 327 0.18 -24.92 -6.11
CA ALA A 327 -0.84 -24.10 -5.46
C ALA A 327 -2.12 -23.99 -6.31
N GLU A 328 -1.98 -23.92 -7.63
CA GLU A 328 -3.10 -23.87 -8.59
C GLU A 328 -3.90 -25.20 -8.66
N GLU A 329 -3.31 -26.33 -8.21
CA GLU A 329 -4.02 -27.61 -8.10
C GLU A 329 -5.03 -27.66 -6.95
N ILE A 330 -4.98 -26.69 -6.03
CA ILE A 330 -5.92 -26.57 -4.91
C ILE A 330 -7.22 -25.92 -5.43
N ASP A 331 -8.29 -26.71 -5.44
CA ASP A 331 -9.59 -26.28 -5.96
C ASP A 331 -10.14 -25.05 -5.22
N GLY A 332 -10.60 -24.06 -5.98
CA GLY A 332 -11.14 -22.81 -5.46
C GLY A 332 -10.09 -21.74 -5.12
N ALA A 333 -8.80 -22.00 -5.30
CA ALA A 333 -7.73 -21.03 -5.07
C ALA A 333 -7.35 -20.30 -6.38
N ALA A 334 -7.39 -18.97 -6.35
CA ALA A 334 -6.81 -18.11 -7.38
C ALA A 334 -5.36 -17.76 -6.98
N VAL A 335 -4.40 -18.13 -7.81
CA VAL A 335 -2.96 -17.97 -7.52
C VAL A 335 -2.37 -16.89 -8.42
N HIS A 336 -1.75 -15.90 -7.80
CA HIS A 336 -1.06 -14.82 -8.49
C HIS A 336 0.45 -14.93 -8.27
N ASP A 337 1.15 -15.45 -9.28
CA ASP A 337 2.62 -15.49 -9.31
C ASP A 337 3.17 -14.19 -9.88
N TYR A 338 4.02 -13.51 -9.09
CA TYR A 338 4.64 -12.25 -9.52
C TYR A 338 5.80 -12.45 -10.50
N GLY A 339 6.14 -13.68 -10.88
CA GLY A 339 7.23 -13.98 -11.80
C GLY A 339 8.62 -13.65 -11.26
N LYS A 340 8.77 -13.61 -9.94
CA LYS A 340 10.04 -13.26 -9.28
C LYS A 340 10.87 -14.50 -9.00
N SER A 341 12.21 -14.35 -9.10
CA SER A 341 13.12 -15.41 -8.68
C SER A 341 12.92 -15.73 -7.20
N TRP A 342 12.91 -17.02 -6.87
CA TRP A 342 12.79 -17.50 -5.48
C TRP A 342 13.90 -16.96 -4.60
N ARG A 343 13.50 -16.43 -3.43
CA ARG A 343 14.43 -16.00 -2.38
C ARG A 343 13.68 -15.97 -1.04
N PRO A 344 14.27 -16.47 0.06
CA PRO A 344 13.70 -16.36 1.39
C PRO A 344 13.33 -14.92 1.75
N GLY A 345 12.18 -14.72 2.37
CA GLY A 345 11.66 -13.42 2.78
C GLY A 345 11.17 -12.51 1.65
N ARG A 346 11.16 -12.98 0.39
CA ARG A 346 10.67 -12.20 -0.75
C ARG A 346 9.17 -12.48 -0.98
N LYS A 347 8.36 -11.44 -1.15
CA LYS A 347 6.98 -11.58 -1.64
C LYS A 347 7.02 -12.10 -3.07
N LEU A 348 6.52 -13.31 -3.28
CA LEU A 348 6.56 -14.04 -4.55
C LEU A 348 5.23 -14.03 -5.26
N GLY A 349 4.14 -13.93 -4.52
CA GLY A 349 2.78 -13.98 -5.02
C GLY A 349 1.77 -13.80 -3.92
N HIS A 350 0.52 -14.07 -4.23
CA HIS A 350 -0.56 -14.23 -3.27
C HIS A 350 -1.57 -15.26 -3.77
N VAL A 351 -2.38 -15.75 -2.84
CA VAL A 351 -3.49 -16.67 -3.12
C VAL A 351 -4.77 -16.01 -2.60
N THR A 352 -5.83 -16.03 -3.41
CA THR A 352 -7.18 -15.56 -3.02
C THR A 352 -8.17 -16.70 -3.12
N VAL A 353 -9.03 -16.85 -2.12
CA VAL A 353 -10.12 -17.83 -2.09
C VAL A 353 -11.42 -17.12 -1.76
N LEU A 354 -12.44 -17.38 -2.59
CA LEU A 354 -13.83 -16.97 -2.37
C LEU A 354 -14.59 -18.11 -1.68
N GLY A 355 -15.47 -17.76 -0.76
CA GLY A 355 -16.26 -18.76 -0.04
C GLY A 355 -17.55 -18.20 0.58
N ASP A 356 -18.29 -19.09 1.24
CA ASP A 356 -19.51 -18.73 1.98
C ASP A 356 -19.17 -18.25 3.41
N ASP A 357 -18.00 -18.62 3.94
CA ASP A 357 -17.51 -18.19 5.25
C ASP A 357 -15.97 -18.06 5.28
N VAL A 358 -15.48 -17.18 6.17
CA VAL A 358 -14.06 -16.87 6.31
C VAL A 358 -13.25 -18.10 6.76
N ALA A 359 -13.79 -18.93 7.64
CA ALA A 359 -13.03 -20.06 8.22
C ALA A 359 -12.70 -21.11 7.16
N SER A 360 -13.67 -21.47 6.32
CA SER A 360 -13.48 -22.41 5.20
C SER A 360 -12.55 -21.83 4.13
N ALA A 361 -12.76 -20.58 3.73
CA ALA A 361 -11.92 -19.90 2.74
C ALA A 361 -10.46 -19.79 3.24
N LYS A 362 -10.25 -19.52 4.53
CA LYS A 362 -8.94 -19.45 5.16
C LYS A 362 -8.18 -20.77 5.07
N VAL A 363 -8.84 -21.90 5.38
CA VAL A 363 -8.20 -23.23 5.29
C VAL A 363 -7.66 -23.48 3.89
N THR A 364 -8.49 -23.27 2.84
CA THR A 364 -8.10 -23.48 1.44
C THR A 364 -7.01 -22.51 1.00
N ALA A 365 -7.11 -21.21 1.37
CA ALA A 365 -6.09 -20.21 1.02
C ALA A 365 -4.72 -20.55 1.62
N TRP A 366 -4.69 -21.00 2.87
CA TRP A 366 -3.45 -21.42 3.52
C TRP A 366 -2.90 -22.74 2.98
N GLU A 367 -3.75 -23.69 2.59
CA GLU A 367 -3.32 -24.92 1.92
C GLU A 367 -2.59 -24.58 0.61
N SER A 368 -3.19 -23.73 -0.21
CA SER A 368 -2.60 -23.29 -1.48
C SER A 368 -1.31 -22.47 -1.25
N ALA A 369 -1.30 -21.53 -0.32
CA ALA A 369 -0.11 -20.74 0.01
C ALA A 369 1.06 -21.60 0.51
N ARG A 370 0.78 -22.68 1.27
CA ARG A 370 1.80 -23.65 1.70
C ARG A 370 2.34 -24.46 0.52
N ALA A 371 1.47 -24.90 -0.41
CA ALA A 371 1.88 -25.58 -1.63
C ALA A 371 2.75 -24.69 -2.52
N TYR A 372 2.46 -23.38 -2.55
CA TYR A 372 3.32 -22.39 -3.21
C TYR A 372 4.64 -22.20 -2.46
N GLY A 373 4.73 -22.51 -1.16
CA GLY A 373 5.95 -22.48 -0.36
C GLY A 373 6.12 -21.19 0.44
N THR A 374 5.04 -20.68 1.04
CA THR A 374 5.14 -19.54 1.96
C THR A 374 5.91 -19.92 3.23
N SER A 375 6.76 -19.00 3.72
CA SER A 375 7.46 -19.12 5.02
C SER A 375 6.59 -18.69 6.18
N THR A 376 5.54 -17.90 5.91
CA THR A 376 4.67 -17.34 6.94
C THR A 376 3.81 -18.43 7.56
N LYS A 377 3.47 -18.24 8.84
CA LYS A 377 2.61 -19.16 9.57
C LYS A 377 1.20 -18.57 9.65
N GLU A 378 0.23 -19.47 9.58
CA GLU A 378 -1.14 -19.12 9.91
C GLU A 378 -1.20 -18.59 11.35
N THR A 379 -1.73 -17.39 11.52
CA THR A 379 -2.01 -16.83 12.85
C THR A 379 -3.35 -17.37 13.31
N LEU A 380 -3.34 -18.05 14.46
CA LEU A 380 -4.53 -18.66 15.06
C LEU A 380 -5.46 -17.60 15.64
#